data_dec4958bed2d6f235338e00f598d8010
#
_entry.id   dec4958bed2d6f235338e00f598d8010
#
_cell.length_a   1.000
_cell.length_b   1.000
_cell.length_c   1.000
_cell.angle_alpha   90.00
_cell.angle_beta   90.00
_cell.angle_gamma   90.00
#
_symmetry.space_group_name_H-M   'P 1'
#
loop_
_entity.id
_entity.type
_entity.pdbx_description
1 polymer ?
#
loop_
_entity_poly.entity_id
_entity_poly.type
_entity_poly.pdbx_seq_one_letter_code
_entity_poly.pdbx_strand_id
1 'polypeptide(L)'
;MQQHWFYTVWPFIGVGGAIVMVAILLMTDTFRGNTTVWRWRDAVWLAWLAVPLYWIHQFEEYSLPVLGFDYSIQEMICQNLGFPPYPDCPIPLSFYPVVNIALMWFGAPLAAYFCRRNVLIGLSFWGLLLANGLLHTAGGVVAGAYNTGLWSSVILFVPLSLWVIYACTIRGPYSGKVVGAAFGAGAVTHVLLFMGYGLYKNGVIGNAGLLVFAAVIGFAPIILAAIASRFFKAELLRPV
;
A
#
# COMPACT_ATOMS: atom_id res chain seq x y z
N MET A 1 6.32 -18.56 -23.31
CA MET A 1 5.00 -17.87 -23.21
C MET A 1 5.22 -16.38 -23.42
N GLN A 2 4.56 -15.77 -24.40
CA GLN A 2 4.62 -14.32 -24.53
C GLN A 2 3.99 -13.73 -23.26
N GLN A 3 4.77 -12.97 -22.47
CA GLN A 3 4.21 -12.22 -21.34
C GLN A 3 3.19 -11.22 -21.90
N HIS A 4 2.00 -11.19 -21.33
CA HIS A 4 0.99 -10.22 -21.74
C HIS A 4 1.57 -8.81 -21.49
N TRP A 5 1.58 -7.96 -22.53
CA TRP A 5 2.17 -6.61 -22.51
C TRP A 5 1.79 -5.80 -21.25
N PHE A 6 0.57 -6.00 -20.73
CA PHE A 6 0.07 -5.31 -19.56
C PHE A 6 0.93 -5.56 -18.31
N TYR A 7 1.52 -6.76 -18.15
CA TYR A 7 2.35 -7.08 -16.97
C TYR A 7 3.64 -6.26 -16.89
N THR A 8 4.08 -5.70 -18.01
CA THR A 8 5.26 -4.84 -18.05
C THR A 8 4.90 -3.35 -18.03
N VAL A 9 3.70 -2.97 -18.49
CA VAL A 9 3.32 -1.57 -18.70
C VAL A 9 2.57 -0.94 -17.52
N TRP A 10 1.82 -1.72 -16.74
CA TRP A 10 0.99 -1.17 -15.66
C TRP A 10 1.75 -0.32 -14.62
N PRO A 11 3.02 -0.60 -14.23
CA PRO A 11 3.73 0.27 -13.29
C PRO A 11 4.07 1.63 -13.90
N PHE A 12 4.33 1.68 -15.21
CA PHE A 12 4.57 2.95 -15.94
C PHE A 12 3.30 3.80 -16.02
N ILE A 13 2.12 3.17 -16.18
CA ILE A 13 0.83 3.86 -16.07
C ILE A 13 0.67 4.42 -14.66
N GLY A 14 1.03 3.63 -13.64
CA GLY A 14 1.00 4.05 -12.24
C GLY A 14 1.85 5.28 -11.97
N VAL A 15 3.13 5.29 -12.39
CA VAL A 15 4.00 6.45 -12.17
C VAL A 15 3.54 7.69 -12.95
N GLY A 16 3.01 7.52 -14.16
CA GLY A 16 2.39 8.61 -14.90
C GLY A 16 1.20 9.21 -14.14
N GLY A 17 0.32 8.36 -13.61
CA GLY A 17 -0.77 8.76 -12.72
C GLY A 17 -0.28 9.43 -11.43
N ALA A 18 0.82 8.94 -10.84
CA ALA A 18 1.42 9.53 -9.64
C ALA A 18 1.89 10.97 -9.88
N ILE A 19 2.54 11.24 -11.01
CA ILE A 19 2.99 12.60 -11.37
C ILE A 19 1.80 13.55 -11.43
N VAL A 20 0.73 13.16 -12.14
CA VAL A 20 -0.48 13.97 -12.27
C VAL A 20 -1.14 14.19 -10.90
N MET A 21 -1.27 13.12 -10.11
CA MET A 21 -1.93 13.18 -8.81
C MET A 21 -1.14 14.03 -7.80
N VAL A 22 0.19 13.92 -7.78
CA VAL A 22 1.06 14.77 -6.95
C VAL A 22 0.91 16.23 -7.36
N ALA A 23 0.87 16.53 -8.66
CA ALA A 23 0.64 17.90 -9.14
C ALA A 23 -0.70 18.43 -8.63
N ILE A 24 -1.81 17.68 -8.75
CA ILE A 24 -3.13 18.07 -8.24
C ILE A 24 -3.09 18.28 -6.72
N LEU A 25 -2.48 17.38 -5.97
CA LEU A 25 -2.36 17.44 -4.51
C LEU A 25 -1.59 18.68 -4.04
N LEU A 26 -0.54 19.06 -4.75
CA LEU A 26 0.32 20.19 -4.36
C LEU A 26 -0.20 21.54 -4.86
N MET A 27 -0.81 21.57 -6.04
CA MET A 27 -1.19 22.82 -6.73
C MET A 27 -2.65 23.22 -6.51
N THR A 28 -3.51 22.30 -6.01
CA THR A 28 -4.94 22.56 -5.82
C THR A 28 -5.41 22.18 -4.42
N ASP A 29 -6.63 22.56 -4.09
CA ASP A 29 -7.31 22.15 -2.84
C ASP A 29 -8.36 21.03 -3.07
N THR A 30 -8.39 20.41 -4.25
CA THR A 30 -9.40 19.42 -4.66
C THR A 30 -9.54 18.28 -3.65
N PHE A 31 -8.42 17.79 -3.13
CA PHE A 31 -8.37 16.64 -2.22
C PHE A 31 -8.23 17.04 -0.75
N ARG A 32 -8.50 18.28 -0.39
CA ARG A 32 -8.46 18.74 1.00
C ARG A 32 -9.80 18.52 1.71
N GLY A 33 -9.69 18.12 2.97
CA GLY A 33 -10.84 18.05 3.89
C GLY A 33 -11.11 19.38 4.58
N ASN A 34 -10.03 20.09 4.94
CA ASN A 34 -10.09 21.37 5.62
C ASN A 34 -9.02 22.33 5.05
N THR A 35 -9.44 23.40 4.37
CA THR A 35 -8.53 24.38 3.77
C THR A 35 -7.97 25.40 4.77
N THR A 36 -8.47 25.44 6.00
CA THR A 36 -7.98 26.35 7.05
C THR A 36 -6.73 25.83 7.77
N VAL A 37 -6.46 24.51 7.69
CA VAL A 37 -5.26 23.91 8.26
C VAL A 37 -4.17 23.75 7.19
N TRP A 38 -2.92 23.65 7.60
CA TRP A 38 -1.84 23.33 6.65
C TRP A 38 -2.05 21.95 6.02
N ARG A 39 -1.93 21.84 4.67
CA ARG A 39 -2.25 20.59 3.93
C ARG A 39 -1.57 19.34 4.48
N TRP A 40 -0.34 19.46 4.96
CA TRP A 40 0.41 18.35 5.59
C TRP A 40 -0.12 17.94 6.97
N ARG A 41 -1.19 18.58 7.46
CA ARG A 41 -1.96 18.19 8.66
C ARG A 41 -3.41 17.84 8.36
N ASP A 42 -3.83 17.98 7.12
CA ASP A 42 -5.16 17.61 6.67
C ASP A 42 -5.23 16.10 6.45
N ALA A 43 -5.95 15.37 7.30
CA ALA A 43 -6.06 13.92 7.23
C ALA A 43 -6.61 13.41 5.90
N VAL A 44 -7.53 14.16 5.27
CA VAL A 44 -8.08 13.79 3.95
C VAL A 44 -7.03 13.94 2.87
N TRP A 45 -6.28 15.04 2.88
CA TRP A 45 -5.17 15.25 1.94
C TRP A 45 -4.09 14.19 2.13
N LEU A 46 -3.74 13.87 3.38
CA LEU A 46 -2.78 12.82 3.69
C LEU A 46 -3.28 11.44 3.22
N ALA A 47 -4.57 11.13 3.38
CA ALA A 47 -5.12 9.88 2.86
C ALA A 47 -4.97 9.76 1.33
N TRP A 48 -5.21 10.85 0.59
CA TRP A 48 -4.99 10.89 -0.86
C TRP A 48 -3.51 10.82 -1.24
N LEU A 49 -2.61 11.36 -0.42
CA LEU A 49 -1.17 11.31 -0.68
C LEU A 49 -0.63 9.86 -0.70
N ALA A 50 -1.19 8.95 0.08
CA ALA A 50 -0.77 7.55 0.10
C ALA A 50 -0.85 6.88 -1.29
N VAL A 51 -1.80 7.30 -2.13
CA VAL A 51 -2.04 6.70 -3.46
C VAL A 51 -0.85 6.89 -4.40
N PRO A 52 -0.43 8.12 -4.76
CA PRO A 52 0.68 8.31 -5.68
C PRO A 52 2.02 7.82 -5.12
N LEU A 53 2.22 7.84 -3.81
CA LEU A 53 3.44 7.33 -3.20
C LEU A 53 3.59 5.83 -3.44
N TYR A 54 2.49 5.08 -3.32
CA TYR A 54 2.56 3.65 -3.60
C TYR A 54 2.70 3.34 -5.09
N TRP A 55 2.12 4.15 -5.99
CA TRP A 55 2.36 3.99 -7.42
C TRP A 55 3.84 4.22 -7.80
N ILE A 56 4.52 5.16 -7.13
CA ILE A 56 5.97 5.35 -7.27
C ILE A 56 6.73 4.10 -6.78
N HIS A 57 6.32 3.55 -5.65
CA HIS A 57 6.90 2.32 -5.11
C HIS A 57 6.68 1.11 -6.06
N GLN A 58 5.47 0.95 -6.59
CA GLN A 58 5.18 -0.09 -7.58
C GLN A 58 6.08 0.03 -8.82
N PHE A 59 6.37 1.25 -9.25
CA PHE A 59 7.31 1.46 -10.35
C PHE A 59 8.72 0.96 -9.99
N GLU A 60 9.22 1.25 -8.79
CA GLU A 60 10.49 0.71 -8.32
C GLU A 60 10.49 -0.82 -8.22
N GLU A 61 9.40 -1.42 -7.71
CA GLU A 61 9.32 -2.87 -7.53
C GLU A 61 9.25 -3.66 -8.85
N TYR A 62 8.53 -3.16 -9.86
CA TYR A 62 8.14 -3.96 -11.03
C TYR A 62 8.76 -3.49 -12.33
N SER A 63 9.39 -2.32 -12.39
CA SER A 63 9.90 -1.74 -13.65
C SER A 63 11.41 -1.87 -13.80
N LEU A 64 12.15 -2.18 -12.75
CA LEU A 64 13.61 -2.26 -12.79
C LEU A 64 14.13 -3.29 -13.82
N PRO A 65 13.55 -4.50 -13.96
CA PRO A 65 13.99 -5.43 -15.02
C PRO A 65 13.81 -4.89 -16.43
N VAL A 66 12.75 -4.12 -16.69
CA VAL A 66 12.52 -3.46 -17.99
C VAL A 66 13.57 -2.39 -18.26
N LEU A 67 14.11 -1.77 -17.22
CA LEU A 67 15.17 -0.76 -17.28
C LEU A 67 16.59 -1.37 -17.29
N GLY A 68 16.71 -2.71 -17.34
CA GLY A 68 17.99 -3.41 -17.43
C GLY A 68 18.64 -3.71 -16.07
N PHE A 69 17.90 -3.65 -14.98
CA PHE A 69 18.39 -4.07 -13.66
C PHE A 69 18.01 -5.52 -13.37
N ASP A 70 18.93 -6.29 -12.77
CA ASP A 70 18.72 -7.72 -12.43
C ASP A 70 17.92 -7.93 -11.15
N TYR A 71 17.06 -6.99 -10.76
CA TYR A 71 16.25 -7.09 -9.56
C TYR A 71 14.77 -7.28 -9.92
N SER A 72 14.17 -8.31 -9.36
CA SER A 72 12.76 -8.64 -9.55
C SER A 72 12.10 -9.00 -8.23
N ILE A 73 11.06 -8.26 -7.86
CA ILE A 73 10.22 -8.60 -6.70
C ILE A 73 9.55 -9.97 -6.87
N GLN A 74 9.19 -10.34 -8.10
CA GLN A 74 8.55 -11.62 -8.40
C GLN A 74 9.50 -12.78 -8.08
N GLU A 75 10.77 -12.68 -8.52
CA GLU A 75 11.77 -13.70 -8.24
C GLU A 75 12.11 -13.79 -6.75
N MET A 76 12.25 -12.64 -6.10
CA MET A 76 12.48 -12.60 -4.65
C MET A 76 11.36 -13.29 -3.87
N ILE A 77 10.10 -13.09 -4.26
CA ILE A 77 8.96 -13.79 -3.63
C ILE A 77 9.02 -15.28 -3.88
N CYS A 78 9.29 -15.73 -5.11
CA CYS A 78 9.43 -17.15 -5.42
C CYS A 78 10.53 -17.82 -4.58
N GLN A 79 11.70 -17.20 -4.50
CA GLN A 79 12.84 -17.70 -3.71
C GLN A 79 12.52 -17.75 -2.20
N ASN A 80 11.94 -16.71 -1.64
CA ASN A 80 11.55 -16.64 -0.23
C ASN A 80 10.50 -17.70 0.14
N LEU A 81 9.67 -18.11 -0.81
CA LEU A 81 8.72 -19.20 -0.64
C LEU A 81 9.34 -20.57 -0.90
N GLY A 82 10.61 -20.64 -1.34
CA GLY A 82 11.30 -21.88 -1.68
C GLY A 82 10.85 -22.47 -3.01
N PHE A 83 10.32 -21.65 -3.91
CA PHE A 83 10.02 -22.02 -5.29
C PHE A 83 11.22 -21.73 -6.21
N PRO A 84 11.31 -22.40 -7.38
CA PRO A 84 12.29 -22.06 -8.39
C PRO A 84 12.04 -20.66 -8.95
N PRO A 85 13.05 -20.04 -9.60
CA PRO A 85 12.86 -18.76 -10.30
C PRO A 85 11.91 -18.91 -11.50
N TYR A 86 11.43 -17.80 -12.04
CA TYR A 86 10.71 -17.85 -13.31
C TYR A 86 11.62 -18.36 -14.45
N PRO A 87 11.10 -19.14 -15.42
CA PRO A 87 9.68 -19.41 -15.68
C PRO A 87 9.04 -20.55 -14.86
N ASP A 88 9.79 -21.24 -14.00
CA ASP A 88 9.33 -22.42 -13.29
C ASP A 88 8.64 -22.12 -11.96
N CYS A 89 8.62 -20.86 -11.54
CA CYS A 89 7.85 -20.42 -10.38
C CYS A 89 6.34 -20.63 -10.60
N PRO A 90 5.65 -21.35 -9.69
CA PRO A 90 4.24 -21.67 -9.88
C PRO A 90 3.29 -20.48 -9.65
N ILE A 91 3.76 -19.38 -9.04
CA ILE A 91 2.93 -18.18 -8.81
C ILE A 91 2.63 -17.54 -10.16
N PRO A 92 1.34 -17.38 -10.53
CA PRO A 92 1.00 -16.77 -11.82
C PRO A 92 1.40 -15.30 -11.86
N LEU A 93 2.05 -14.85 -12.95
CA LEU A 93 2.46 -13.45 -13.12
C LEU A 93 1.30 -12.45 -13.01
N SER A 94 0.07 -12.88 -13.31
CA SER A 94 -1.15 -12.08 -13.12
C SER A 94 -1.46 -11.76 -11.66
N PHE A 95 -0.92 -12.52 -10.71
CA PHE A 95 -1.11 -12.26 -9.28
C PHE A 95 -0.64 -10.85 -8.88
N TYR A 96 0.52 -10.43 -9.35
CA TYR A 96 1.14 -9.16 -8.97
C TYR A 96 0.32 -7.94 -9.41
N PRO A 97 -0.10 -7.79 -10.68
CA PRO A 97 -0.99 -6.69 -11.02
C PRO A 97 -2.37 -6.80 -10.35
N VAL A 98 -2.93 -8.00 -10.15
CA VAL A 98 -4.24 -8.16 -9.50
C VAL A 98 -4.20 -7.63 -8.06
N VAL A 99 -3.25 -8.05 -7.24
CA VAL A 99 -3.17 -7.59 -5.84
C VAL A 99 -2.89 -6.09 -5.76
N ASN A 100 -1.96 -5.60 -6.57
CA ASN A 100 -1.53 -4.20 -6.53
C ASN A 100 -2.59 -3.24 -7.07
N ILE A 101 -3.29 -3.62 -8.15
CA ILE A 101 -4.38 -2.81 -8.70
C ILE A 101 -5.58 -2.81 -7.75
N ALA A 102 -6.00 -3.97 -7.23
CA ALA A 102 -7.09 -4.03 -6.27
C ALA A 102 -6.80 -3.17 -5.04
N LEU A 103 -5.58 -3.26 -4.51
CA LEU A 103 -5.17 -2.57 -3.30
C LEU A 103 -4.99 -1.06 -3.53
N MET A 104 -4.22 -0.66 -4.54
CA MET A 104 -3.74 0.72 -4.65
C MET A 104 -4.43 1.56 -5.72
N TRP A 105 -5.03 0.93 -6.72
CA TRP A 105 -5.75 1.68 -7.75
C TRP A 105 -7.23 1.81 -7.44
N PHE A 106 -7.78 0.89 -6.64
CA PHE A 106 -9.16 0.92 -6.19
C PHE A 106 -9.28 1.11 -4.67
N GLY A 107 -8.63 0.28 -3.87
CA GLY A 107 -8.76 0.31 -2.41
C GLY A 107 -8.29 1.63 -1.80
N ALA A 108 -7.07 2.09 -2.12
CA ALA A 108 -6.52 3.31 -1.54
C ALA A 108 -7.32 4.58 -1.92
N PRO A 109 -7.69 4.83 -3.20
CA PRO A 109 -8.57 5.94 -3.55
C PRO A 109 -9.94 5.88 -2.86
N LEU A 110 -10.52 4.68 -2.75
CA LEU A 110 -11.79 4.48 -2.06
C LEU A 110 -11.67 4.80 -0.56
N ALA A 111 -10.58 4.35 0.09
CA ALA A 111 -10.31 4.69 1.49
C ALA A 111 -10.13 6.20 1.67
N ALA A 112 -9.37 6.86 0.81
CA ALA A 112 -9.16 8.30 0.83
C ALA A 112 -10.48 9.07 0.62
N TYR A 113 -11.34 8.61 -0.27
CA TYR A 113 -12.69 9.17 -0.47
C TYR A 113 -13.53 9.09 0.82
N PHE A 114 -13.49 7.95 1.51
CA PHE A 114 -14.23 7.78 2.76
C PHE A 114 -13.59 8.49 3.97
N CYS A 115 -12.36 9.00 3.86
CA CYS A 115 -11.67 9.68 4.95
C CYS A 115 -12.48 10.84 5.56
N ARG A 116 -13.23 11.58 4.75
CA ARG A 116 -14.11 12.66 5.20
C ARG A 116 -15.21 12.19 6.15
N ARG A 117 -15.63 10.94 6.05
CA ARG A 117 -16.68 10.34 6.89
C ARG A 117 -16.08 9.49 8.01
N ASN A 118 -14.92 8.91 7.78
CA ASN A 118 -14.26 8.01 8.71
C ASN A 118 -12.75 8.06 8.51
N VAL A 119 -12.05 8.77 9.38
CA VAL A 119 -10.59 8.95 9.32
C VAL A 119 -9.83 7.63 9.49
N LEU A 120 -10.37 6.65 10.25
CA LEU A 120 -9.77 5.32 10.37
C LEU A 120 -9.63 4.64 9.01
N ILE A 121 -10.69 4.70 8.19
CA ILE A 121 -10.66 4.15 6.83
C ILE A 121 -9.62 4.90 6.00
N GLY A 122 -9.64 6.24 6.02
CA GLY A 122 -8.73 7.05 5.22
C GLY A 122 -7.25 6.82 5.55
N LEU A 123 -6.92 6.70 6.83
CA LEU A 123 -5.52 6.53 7.27
C LEU A 123 -5.06 5.07 7.26
N SER A 124 -5.92 4.09 7.01
CA SER A 124 -5.54 2.66 7.07
C SER A 124 -4.43 2.31 6.06
N PHE A 125 -4.42 2.93 4.89
CA PHE A 125 -3.37 2.69 3.91
C PHE A 125 -1.98 3.17 4.34
N TRP A 126 -1.88 4.13 5.26
CA TRP A 126 -0.58 4.50 5.83
C TRP A 126 0.00 3.40 6.71
N GLY A 127 -0.84 2.60 7.36
CA GLY A 127 -0.40 1.39 8.07
C GLY A 127 0.15 0.34 7.11
N LEU A 128 -0.47 0.19 5.93
CA LEU A 128 0.04 -0.66 4.86
C LEU A 128 1.40 -0.16 4.36
N LEU A 129 1.53 1.15 4.04
CA LEU A 129 2.78 1.75 3.57
C LEU A 129 3.90 1.59 4.61
N LEU A 130 3.60 1.84 5.90
CA LEU A 130 4.59 1.69 6.95
C LEU A 130 5.07 0.24 7.08
N ALA A 131 4.15 -0.72 7.10
CA ALA A 131 4.50 -2.14 7.19
C ALA A 131 5.34 -2.60 5.99
N ASN A 132 4.93 -2.22 4.77
CA ASN A 132 5.69 -2.49 3.55
C ASN A 132 7.08 -1.85 3.61
N GLY A 133 7.15 -0.57 3.95
CA GLY A 133 8.41 0.16 4.06
C GLY A 133 9.37 -0.45 5.07
N LEU A 134 8.86 -0.93 6.21
CA LEU A 134 9.68 -1.62 7.22
C LEU A 134 10.17 -2.98 6.72
N LEU A 135 9.34 -3.73 5.99
CA LEU A 135 9.74 -5.02 5.41
C LEU A 135 10.86 -4.86 4.38
N HIS A 136 10.76 -3.92 3.44
CA HIS A 136 11.82 -3.63 2.47
C HIS A 136 13.08 -3.12 3.14
N THR A 137 12.95 -2.20 4.12
CA THR A 137 14.10 -1.67 4.85
C THR A 137 14.81 -2.78 5.64
N ALA A 138 14.07 -3.60 6.37
CA ALA A 138 14.62 -4.73 7.10
C ALA A 138 15.28 -5.75 6.16
N GLY A 139 14.65 -6.08 5.04
CA GLY A 139 15.19 -6.97 4.02
C GLY A 139 16.53 -6.46 3.47
N GLY A 140 16.63 -5.16 3.13
CA GLY A 140 17.86 -4.53 2.67
C GLY A 140 18.97 -4.56 3.73
N VAL A 141 18.64 -4.28 4.99
CA VAL A 141 19.61 -4.33 6.11
C VAL A 141 20.11 -5.75 6.33
N VAL A 142 19.22 -6.75 6.35
CA VAL A 142 19.60 -8.16 6.57
C VAL A 142 20.45 -8.69 5.41
N ALA A 143 20.10 -8.34 4.17
CA ALA A 143 20.87 -8.75 2.99
C ALA A 143 22.20 -7.98 2.84
N GLY A 144 22.38 -6.84 3.51
CA GLY A 144 23.50 -5.93 3.27
C GLY A 144 23.56 -5.39 1.84
N ALA A 145 22.43 -5.38 1.13
CA ALA A 145 22.33 -5.05 -0.28
C ALA A 145 20.99 -4.41 -0.61
N TYR A 146 20.92 -3.78 -1.78
CA TYR A 146 19.67 -3.26 -2.31
C TYR A 146 18.67 -4.41 -2.55
N ASN A 147 17.42 -4.20 -2.19
CA ASN A 147 16.29 -4.97 -2.67
C ASN A 147 15.27 -4.05 -3.36
N THR A 148 14.41 -4.63 -4.21
CA THR A 148 13.43 -3.82 -4.95
C THR A 148 12.45 -3.16 -3.99
N GLY A 149 12.13 -1.88 -4.20
CA GLY A 149 11.26 -1.12 -3.30
C GLY A 149 11.97 -0.47 -2.10
N LEU A 150 13.29 -0.67 -1.93
CA LEU A 150 14.05 -0.14 -0.78
C LEU A 150 14.09 1.39 -0.76
N TRP A 151 14.37 2.04 -1.90
CA TRP A 151 14.52 3.50 -1.94
C TRP A 151 13.23 4.23 -1.61
N SER A 152 12.11 3.86 -2.25
CA SER A 152 10.81 4.44 -1.94
C SER A 152 10.37 4.13 -0.50
N SER A 153 10.75 2.99 0.04
CA SER A 153 10.49 2.64 1.44
C SER A 153 11.21 3.56 2.42
N VAL A 154 12.51 3.75 2.25
CA VAL A 154 13.35 4.56 3.15
C VAL A 154 13.07 6.06 2.98
N ILE A 155 12.84 6.52 1.75
CA ILE A 155 12.71 7.96 1.46
C ILE A 155 11.26 8.43 1.60
N LEU A 156 10.27 7.59 1.27
CA LEU A 156 8.86 8.00 1.23
C LEU A 156 8.03 7.31 2.32
N PHE A 157 7.98 5.98 2.33
CA PHE A 157 7.00 5.25 3.15
C PHE A 157 7.25 5.43 4.64
N VAL A 158 8.44 5.14 5.14
CA VAL A 158 8.73 5.22 6.56
C VAL A 158 8.66 6.67 7.05
N PRO A 159 9.34 7.66 6.42
CA PRO A 159 9.31 9.03 6.93
C PRO A 159 7.93 9.66 6.87
N LEU A 160 7.18 9.46 5.79
CA LEU A 160 5.86 10.08 5.65
C LEU A 160 4.80 9.38 6.50
N SER A 161 4.90 8.05 6.73
CA SER A 161 4.02 7.38 7.68
C SER A 161 4.23 7.89 9.12
N LEU A 162 5.48 8.10 9.52
CA LEU A 162 5.80 8.72 10.83
C LEU A 162 5.29 10.16 10.90
N TRP A 163 5.42 10.92 9.80
CA TRP A 163 4.82 12.24 9.71
C TRP A 163 3.30 12.21 9.90
N VAL A 164 2.60 11.26 9.24
CA VAL A 164 1.14 11.13 9.38
C VAL A 164 0.73 10.83 10.81
N ILE A 165 1.46 9.92 11.50
CA ILE A 165 1.23 9.66 12.91
C ILE A 165 1.37 10.97 13.70
N TYR A 166 2.48 11.69 13.55
CA TYR A 166 2.73 12.95 14.25
C TYR A 166 1.67 14.01 13.92
N ALA A 167 1.37 14.20 12.63
CA ALA A 167 0.45 15.22 12.15
C ALA A 167 -0.99 14.98 12.63
N CYS A 168 -1.41 13.71 12.66
CA CYS A 168 -2.78 13.34 13.04
C CYS A 168 -2.98 13.20 14.55
N THR A 169 -1.91 12.90 15.32
CA THR A 169 -2.01 12.74 16.79
C THR A 169 -1.53 13.96 17.53
N ILE A 170 -0.23 14.28 17.47
CA ILE A 170 0.40 15.34 18.30
C ILE A 170 -0.02 16.74 17.85
N ARG A 171 -0.16 16.92 16.55
CA ARG A 171 -0.57 18.18 15.92
C ARG A 171 -2.00 18.19 15.40
N GLY A 172 -2.69 17.08 15.51
CA GLY A 172 -4.05 16.87 14.98
C GLY A 172 -5.06 16.51 16.07
N PRO A 173 -6.30 16.31 15.68
CA PRO A 173 -7.41 16.13 16.60
C PRO A 173 -7.63 14.66 17.04
N TYR A 174 -6.89 13.71 16.48
CA TYR A 174 -7.17 12.29 16.70
C TYR A 174 -6.33 11.70 17.82
N SER A 175 -6.92 10.82 18.60
CA SER A 175 -6.17 10.09 19.63
C SER A 175 -5.19 9.09 19.01
N GLY A 176 -4.11 8.79 19.73
CA GLY A 176 -3.16 7.75 19.32
C GLY A 176 -3.80 6.38 19.13
N LYS A 177 -4.91 6.09 19.84
CA LYS A 177 -5.68 4.84 19.68
C LYS A 177 -6.37 4.77 18.32
N VAL A 178 -6.99 5.87 17.89
CA VAL A 178 -7.66 5.97 16.57
C VAL A 178 -6.65 5.80 15.44
N VAL A 179 -5.54 6.54 15.50
CA VAL A 179 -4.49 6.45 14.47
C VAL A 179 -3.82 5.07 14.52
N GLY A 180 -3.53 4.54 15.70
CA GLY A 180 -2.98 3.20 15.86
C GLY A 180 -3.88 2.11 15.32
N ALA A 181 -5.20 2.21 15.52
CA ALA A 181 -6.17 1.26 14.96
C ALA A 181 -6.23 1.34 13.42
N ALA A 182 -6.16 2.55 12.84
CA ALA A 182 -6.07 2.73 11.39
C ALA A 182 -4.81 2.07 10.82
N PHE A 183 -3.66 2.35 11.41
CA PHE A 183 -2.38 1.78 11.01
C PHE A 183 -2.36 0.25 11.19
N GLY A 184 -2.90 -0.27 12.29
CA GLY A 184 -3.04 -1.70 12.52
C GLY A 184 -3.88 -2.39 11.44
N ALA A 185 -5.02 -1.79 11.05
CA ALA A 185 -5.86 -2.31 9.98
C ALA A 185 -5.10 -2.43 8.65
N GLY A 186 -4.28 -1.45 8.31
CA GLY A 186 -3.43 -1.50 7.12
C GLY A 186 -2.32 -2.55 7.23
N ALA A 187 -1.60 -2.59 8.35
CA ALA A 187 -0.49 -3.52 8.56
C ALA A 187 -0.92 -5.00 8.49
N VAL A 188 -2.11 -5.33 9.01
CA VAL A 188 -2.67 -6.69 8.95
C VAL A 188 -2.83 -7.19 7.51
N THR A 189 -2.94 -6.30 6.53
CA THR A 189 -3.03 -6.70 5.11
C THR A 189 -1.78 -7.48 4.66
N HIS A 190 -0.58 -7.15 5.16
CA HIS A 190 0.63 -7.93 4.88
C HIS A 190 0.58 -9.32 5.50
N VAL A 191 0.02 -9.45 6.72
CA VAL A 191 -0.19 -10.75 7.35
C VAL A 191 -1.14 -11.60 6.49
N LEU A 192 -2.24 -11.01 6.00
CA LEU A 192 -3.17 -11.69 5.10
C LEU A 192 -2.50 -12.08 3.79
N LEU A 193 -1.64 -11.22 3.22
CA LEU A 193 -0.90 -11.53 2.00
C LEU A 193 0.00 -12.75 2.19
N PHE A 194 0.79 -12.78 3.26
CA PHE A 194 1.65 -13.92 3.60
C PHE A 194 0.84 -15.19 3.89
N MET A 195 -0.32 -15.05 4.52
CA MET A 195 -1.25 -16.17 4.70
C MET A 195 -1.72 -16.73 3.34
N GLY A 196 -2.07 -15.85 2.39
CA GLY A 196 -2.42 -16.26 1.02
C GLY A 196 -1.32 -17.05 0.32
N TYR A 197 -0.07 -16.59 0.43
CA TYR A 197 1.09 -17.33 -0.07
C TYR A 197 1.26 -18.68 0.63
N GLY A 198 1.06 -18.75 1.94
CA GLY A 198 1.11 -19.98 2.72
C GLY A 198 0.05 -20.98 2.28
N LEU A 199 -1.20 -20.54 2.10
CA LEU A 199 -2.30 -21.37 1.61
C LEU A 199 -2.01 -21.92 0.20
N TYR A 200 -1.46 -21.09 -0.66
CA TYR A 200 -1.07 -21.48 -2.02
C TYR A 200 0.08 -22.50 -2.01
N LYS A 201 1.16 -22.22 -1.27
CA LYS A 201 2.33 -23.11 -1.16
C LYS A 201 1.95 -24.50 -0.65
N ASN A 202 1.01 -24.58 0.29
CA ASN A 202 0.53 -25.86 0.85
C ASN A 202 -0.58 -26.51 0.02
N GLY A 203 -0.90 -25.99 -1.17
CA GLY A 203 -1.88 -26.59 -2.08
C GLY A 203 -3.35 -26.46 -1.61
N VAL A 204 -3.62 -25.63 -0.58
CA VAL A 204 -4.99 -25.39 -0.08
C VAL A 204 -5.81 -24.61 -1.09
N ILE A 205 -5.18 -23.67 -1.80
CA ILE A 205 -5.77 -22.92 -2.90
C ILE A 205 -4.90 -23.03 -4.15
N GLY A 206 -5.54 -23.15 -5.31
CA GLY A 206 -4.86 -23.09 -6.63
C GLY A 206 -4.75 -21.67 -7.16
N ASN A 207 -4.28 -21.54 -8.43
CA ASN A 207 -4.06 -20.24 -9.07
C ASN A 207 -5.30 -19.34 -9.05
N ALA A 208 -6.47 -19.85 -9.40
CA ALA A 208 -7.72 -19.09 -9.38
C ALA A 208 -8.06 -18.61 -7.95
N GLY A 209 -7.90 -19.48 -6.95
CA GLY A 209 -8.10 -19.13 -5.56
C GLY A 209 -7.15 -18.04 -5.08
N LEU A 210 -5.87 -18.10 -5.48
CA LEU A 210 -4.87 -17.07 -5.15
C LEU A 210 -5.22 -15.72 -5.78
N LEU A 211 -5.70 -15.68 -7.03
CA LEU A 211 -6.12 -14.44 -7.70
C LEU A 211 -7.36 -13.83 -7.05
N VAL A 212 -8.37 -14.65 -6.72
CA VAL A 212 -9.56 -14.18 -5.99
C VAL A 212 -9.16 -13.64 -4.61
N PHE A 213 -8.31 -14.37 -3.89
CA PHE A 213 -7.79 -13.93 -2.61
C PHE A 213 -7.06 -12.58 -2.72
N ALA A 214 -6.18 -12.43 -3.73
CA ALA A 214 -5.46 -11.19 -4.00
C ALA A 214 -6.40 -10.00 -4.26
N ALA A 215 -7.44 -10.21 -5.06
CA ALA A 215 -8.44 -9.17 -5.33
C ALA A 215 -9.21 -8.76 -4.07
N VAL A 216 -9.58 -9.72 -3.22
CA VAL A 216 -10.34 -9.47 -1.99
C VAL A 216 -9.51 -8.75 -0.94
N ILE A 217 -8.25 -9.18 -0.70
CA ILE A 217 -7.38 -8.54 0.29
C ILE A 217 -7.02 -7.11 -0.09
N GLY A 218 -7.16 -6.72 -1.35
CA GLY A 218 -7.03 -5.33 -1.79
C GLY A 218 -7.94 -4.35 -1.05
N PHE A 219 -9.05 -4.83 -0.49
CA PHE A 219 -10.00 -4.04 0.31
C PHE A 219 -9.87 -4.29 1.82
N ALA A 220 -8.96 -5.16 2.26
CA ALA A 220 -8.80 -5.49 3.67
C ALA A 220 -8.55 -4.27 4.57
N PRO A 221 -7.70 -3.27 4.22
CA PRO A 221 -7.52 -2.08 5.04
C PRO A 221 -8.84 -1.36 5.33
N ILE A 222 -9.72 -1.22 4.32
CA ILE A 222 -11.03 -0.57 4.45
C ILE A 222 -11.93 -1.37 5.38
N ILE A 223 -12.04 -2.67 5.14
CA ILE A 223 -12.94 -3.56 5.90
C ILE A 223 -12.52 -3.59 7.36
N LEU A 224 -11.23 -3.80 7.64
CA LEU A 224 -10.69 -3.86 8.99
C LEU A 224 -10.83 -2.52 9.71
N ALA A 225 -10.54 -1.41 9.04
CA ALA A 225 -10.73 -0.07 9.60
C ALA A 225 -12.22 0.24 9.86
N ALA A 226 -13.12 -0.18 8.99
CA ALA A 226 -14.56 -0.03 9.20
C ALA A 226 -15.07 -0.85 10.39
N ILE A 227 -14.54 -2.06 10.60
CA ILE A 227 -14.82 -2.86 11.79
C ILE A 227 -14.28 -2.17 13.04
N ALA A 228 -13.01 -1.76 13.01
CA ALA A 228 -12.35 -1.07 14.12
C ALA A 228 -13.09 0.22 14.51
N SER A 229 -13.61 0.97 13.52
CA SER A 229 -14.32 2.23 13.78
C SER A 229 -15.55 2.09 14.68
N ARG A 230 -16.14 0.89 14.75
CA ARG A 230 -17.27 0.62 15.65
C ARG A 230 -16.90 0.76 17.12
N PHE A 231 -15.63 0.53 17.45
CA PHE A 231 -15.11 0.66 18.83
C PHE A 231 -14.70 2.10 19.19
N PHE A 232 -14.56 2.98 18.18
CA PHE A 232 -14.10 4.37 18.34
C PHE A 232 -15.16 5.42 17.99
N LYS A 233 -16.44 5.05 17.93
CA LYS A 233 -17.54 5.96 17.54
C LYS A 233 -17.55 7.29 18.30
N ALA A 234 -17.36 7.25 19.62
CA ALA A 234 -17.37 8.44 20.47
C ALA A 234 -16.20 9.41 20.18
N GLU A 235 -15.05 8.90 19.72
CA GLU A 235 -13.90 9.73 19.39
C GLU A 235 -14.00 10.29 17.96
N LEU A 236 -14.64 9.57 17.04
CA LEU A 236 -14.82 9.96 15.65
C LEU A 236 -15.91 11.04 15.46
N LEU A 237 -16.85 11.14 16.41
CA LEU A 237 -17.95 12.12 16.37
C LEU A 237 -17.61 13.45 17.07
N ARG A 238 -16.41 13.61 17.64
CA ARG A 238 -16.00 14.88 18.23
C ARG A 238 -15.81 15.90 17.10
N PRO A 239 -16.47 17.07 17.17
CA PRO A 239 -16.23 18.13 16.20
C PRO A 239 -14.77 18.56 16.29
N VAL A 240 -14.12 18.69 15.14
CA VAL A 240 -12.74 19.18 14.95
C VAL A 240 -12.76 20.68 14.90
#